data_3b140fb4276de729f93300e0752273ae
#
_entry.id   3b140fb4276de729f93300e0752273ae
#
_cell.length_a   1.000
_cell.length_b   1.000
_cell.length_c   1.000
_cell.angle_alpha   90.00
_cell.angle_beta   90.00
_cell.angle_gamma   90.00
#
_symmetry.space_group_name_H-M   'P 1'
#
loop_
_entity.id
_entity.type
_entity.pdbx_description
1 polymer ?
#
loop_
_entity_poly.entity_id
_entity_poly.type
_entity_poly.pdbx_seq_one_letter_code
_entity_poly.pdbx_strand_id
1 'polypeptide(L)'
;MEKLSSLLEHVSTVAILGHVRPDGDCVGSCLATWNYITTWFPGVQAQVYLEPVPNIFRFLQGADQICNDQDADICYDLCIVQDCSDTLRPGAFIKYFKTAKKTVCIDHHISNGSFADVNHVFPEVSSTSELIFTLLEEEKITKEIAECIYTGIVHDTGVFQYSSTSARTMNIAGKLMEKGIDFTRIIDETFYTKTYNQNRIMGKALMDSKLYLDGACIASYVTMADMEEFEVLPKHLDGIVSQLRVTKDVELALFLYELEPGRFKLSMRSNNKVNVADIAVTFGGGGHVRAAGADMEGTAEDIIGKICAEAKKQLC
;
A
#
# COMPACT_ATOMS: atom_id res chain seq x y z
N MET A 1 -16.58 -12.93 -14.29
CA MET A 1 -16.32 -11.50 -14.06
C MET A 1 -16.28 -10.82 -15.41
N GLU A 2 -16.97 -9.71 -15.57
CA GLU A 2 -16.95 -8.91 -16.80
C GLU A 2 -15.51 -8.42 -17.07
N LYS A 3 -15.03 -8.52 -18.30
CA LYS A 3 -13.68 -8.10 -18.67
C LYS A 3 -13.58 -6.58 -18.77
N LEU A 4 -12.39 -6.03 -18.56
CA LEU A 4 -12.15 -4.59 -18.69
C LEU A 4 -12.48 -4.09 -20.11
N SER A 5 -12.22 -4.91 -21.14
CA SER A 5 -12.57 -4.60 -22.53
C SER A 5 -14.04 -4.27 -22.74
N SER A 6 -14.95 -5.00 -22.06
CA SER A 6 -16.40 -4.74 -22.16
C SER A 6 -16.81 -3.40 -21.52
N LEU A 7 -16.08 -2.97 -20.49
CA LEU A 7 -16.31 -1.66 -19.84
C LEU A 7 -15.88 -0.48 -20.73
N LEU A 8 -15.02 -0.73 -21.73
CA LEU A 8 -14.51 0.27 -22.67
C LEU A 8 -15.36 0.42 -23.94
N GLU A 9 -16.43 -0.38 -24.11
CA GLU A 9 -17.31 -0.25 -25.25
C GLU A 9 -18.01 1.12 -25.27
N HIS A 10 -17.89 1.81 -26.40
CA HIS A 10 -18.45 3.17 -26.59
C HIS A 10 -17.85 4.26 -25.68
N VAL A 11 -16.67 4.02 -25.10
CA VAL A 11 -15.93 4.95 -24.25
C VAL A 11 -14.82 5.59 -25.08
N SER A 12 -14.69 6.92 -24.99
CA SER A 12 -13.62 7.69 -25.66
C SER A 12 -12.61 8.26 -24.67
N THR A 13 -13.02 8.50 -23.42
CA THR A 13 -12.16 9.10 -22.38
C THR A 13 -12.29 8.37 -21.05
N VAL A 14 -11.16 8.04 -20.43
CA VAL A 14 -11.09 7.31 -19.16
C VAL A 14 -10.21 8.04 -18.15
N ALA A 15 -10.73 8.30 -16.95
CA ALA A 15 -9.93 8.65 -15.79
C ALA A 15 -9.66 7.39 -14.96
N ILE A 16 -8.42 7.20 -14.52
CA ILE A 16 -8.00 6.13 -13.61
C ILE A 16 -7.50 6.79 -12.33
N LEU A 17 -8.12 6.46 -11.21
CA LEU A 17 -7.83 7.06 -9.91
C LEU A 17 -7.37 5.96 -8.93
N GLY A 18 -6.40 6.30 -8.10
CA GLY A 18 -6.01 5.51 -6.95
C GLY A 18 -6.06 6.33 -5.66
N HIS A 19 -5.56 5.77 -4.56
CA HIS A 19 -5.62 6.43 -3.26
C HIS A 19 -4.49 7.46 -3.03
N VAL A 20 -4.71 8.41 -2.10
CA VAL A 20 -3.70 9.35 -1.60
C VAL A 20 -2.53 8.59 -0.97
N ARG A 21 -1.30 9.10 -1.14
CA ARG A 21 -0.06 8.42 -0.75
C ARG A 21 0.04 7.03 -1.38
N PRO A 22 0.09 6.96 -2.74
CA PRO A 22 -0.01 5.70 -3.46
C PRO A 22 1.16 4.77 -3.12
N ASP A 23 0.83 3.52 -2.85
CA ASP A 23 1.77 2.42 -2.62
C ASP A 23 1.95 1.57 -3.89
N GLY A 24 2.58 0.41 -3.75
CA GLY A 24 2.89 -0.46 -4.89
C GLY A 24 1.67 -1.06 -5.57
N ASP A 25 0.59 -1.37 -4.82
CA ASP A 25 -0.62 -1.93 -5.41
C ASP A 25 -1.45 -0.86 -6.12
N CYS A 26 -1.57 0.30 -5.49
CA CYS A 26 -2.24 1.45 -6.10
C CYS A 26 -1.57 1.86 -7.42
N VAL A 27 -0.24 2.03 -7.42
CA VAL A 27 0.51 2.41 -8.64
C VAL A 27 0.47 1.30 -9.68
N GLY A 28 0.70 0.05 -9.26
CA GLY A 28 0.75 -1.11 -10.14
C GLY A 28 -0.59 -1.36 -10.84
N SER A 29 -1.68 -1.38 -10.10
CA SER A 29 -3.02 -1.59 -10.67
C SER A 29 -3.44 -0.47 -11.63
N CYS A 30 -3.22 0.81 -11.25
CA CYS A 30 -3.54 1.95 -12.09
C CYS A 30 -2.73 1.95 -13.40
N LEU A 31 -1.42 1.72 -13.31
CA LEU A 31 -0.56 1.69 -14.51
C LEU A 31 -0.79 0.46 -15.37
N ALA A 32 -1.11 -0.70 -14.80
CA ALA A 32 -1.49 -1.89 -15.58
C ALA A 32 -2.74 -1.61 -16.42
N THR A 33 -3.75 -0.98 -15.82
CA THR A 33 -4.97 -0.57 -16.52
C THR A 33 -4.68 0.46 -17.60
N TRP A 34 -3.87 1.45 -17.33
CA TRP A 34 -3.48 2.48 -18.30
C TRP A 34 -2.71 1.88 -19.48
N ASN A 35 -1.70 1.05 -19.23
CA ASN A 35 -0.92 0.37 -20.27
C ASN A 35 -1.82 -0.53 -21.14
N TYR A 36 -2.76 -1.25 -20.52
CA TYR A 36 -3.71 -2.07 -21.26
C TYR A 36 -4.58 -1.24 -22.20
N ILE A 37 -5.16 -0.13 -21.72
CA ILE A 37 -6.00 0.75 -22.53
C ILE A 37 -5.20 1.38 -23.66
N THR A 38 -4.06 1.98 -23.37
CA THR A 38 -3.25 2.69 -24.37
C THR A 38 -2.66 1.76 -25.43
N THR A 39 -2.38 0.51 -25.10
CA THR A 39 -1.84 -0.47 -26.03
C THR A 39 -2.92 -1.06 -26.95
N TRP A 40 -4.07 -1.42 -26.40
CA TRP A 40 -5.06 -2.22 -27.13
C TRP A 40 -6.30 -1.44 -27.58
N PHE A 41 -6.50 -0.24 -27.04
CA PHE A 41 -7.64 0.63 -27.37
C PHE A 41 -7.16 2.04 -27.77
N PRO A 42 -6.43 2.20 -28.91
CA PRO A 42 -5.82 3.47 -29.29
C PRO A 42 -6.82 4.60 -29.57
N GLY A 43 -8.10 4.27 -29.69
CA GLY A 43 -9.19 5.26 -29.76
C GLY A 43 -9.67 5.81 -28.43
N VAL A 44 -9.17 5.26 -27.29
CA VAL A 44 -9.55 5.66 -25.96
C VAL A 44 -8.42 6.48 -25.32
N GLN A 45 -8.72 7.70 -24.91
CA GLN A 45 -7.78 8.53 -24.18
C GLN A 45 -7.88 8.22 -22.68
N ALA A 46 -6.84 7.63 -22.11
CA ALA A 46 -6.77 7.28 -20.70
C ALA A 46 -5.78 8.17 -19.94
N GLN A 47 -6.17 8.70 -18.78
CA GLN A 47 -5.33 9.48 -17.90
C GLN A 47 -5.35 8.90 -16.47
N VAL A 48 -4.16 8.68 -15.90
CA VAL A 48 -4.00 8.31 -14.50
C VAL A 48 -3.81 9.55 -13.65
N TYR A 49 -4.55 9.62 -12.55
CA TYR A 49 -4.44 10.68 -11.54
C TYR A 49 -4.08 10.09 -10.19
N LEU A 50 -2.88 10.39 -9.71
CA LEU A 50 -2.38 10.00 -8.40
C LEU A 50 -1.63 11.18 -7.76
N GLU A 51 -1.50 11.16 -6.44
CA GLU A 51 -0.49 12.00 -5.77
C GLU A 51 0.93 11.60 -6.24
N PRO A 52 1.96 12.44 -5.94
CA PRO A 52 3.33 12.14 -6.34
C PRO A 52 3.76 10.72 -5.94
N VAL A 53 4.06 9.92 -6.95
CA VAL A 53 4.45 8.51 -6.80
C VAL A 53 5.87 8.39 -6.25
N PRO A 54 6.13 7.49 -5.30
CA PRO A 54 7.48 7.20 -4.82
C PRO A 54 8.44 6.85 -5.96
N ASN A 55 9.68 7.34 -5.87
CA ASN A 55 10.69 7.17 -6.92
C ASN A 55 10.97 5.69 -7.27
N ILE A 56 10.78 4.79 -6.31
CA ILE A 56 10.98 3.35 -6.49
C ILE A 56 10.03 2.71 -7.52
N PHE A 57 8.91 3.37 -7.87
CA PHE A 57 7.96 2.89 -8.88
C PHE A 57 8.09 3.59 -10.23
N ARG A 58 9.03 4.55 -10.38
CA ARG A 58 9.18 5.33 -11.61
C ARG A 58 9.70 4.54 -12.81
N PHE A 59 10.19 3.33 -12.61
CA PHE A 59 10.60 2.44 -13.70
C PHE A 59 9.41 1.80 -14.43
N LEU A 60 8.23 1.79 -13.82
CA LEU A 60 7.02 1.23 -14.44
C LEU A 60 6.61 2.07 -15.63
N GLN A 61 6.27 1.39 -16.72
CA GLN A 61 5.80 2.03 -17.96
C GLN A 61 4.58 2.91 -17.67
N GLY A 62 4.66 4.19 -18.09
CA GLY A 62 3.60 5.17 -17.89
C GLY A 62 3.66 5.94 -16.56
N ALA A 63 4.64 5.65 -15.69
CA ALA A 63 4.80 6.38 -14.43
C ALA A 63 5.08 7.89 -14.62
N ASP A 64 5.69 8.28 -15.73
CA ASP A 64 5.92 9.65 -16.14
C ASP A 64 4.68 10.35 -16.74
N GLN A 65 3.63 9.58 -17.07
CA GLN A 65 2.36 10.06 -17.60
C GLN A 65 1.31 10.28 -16.50
N ILE A 66 1.62 9.96 -15.25
CA ILE A 66 0.73 10.19 -14.12
C ILE A 66 0.55 11.69 -13.92
N CYS A 67 -0.71 12.12 -13.94
CA CYS A 67 -1.07 13.51 -13.68
C CYS A 67 -1.26 13.74 -12.17
N ASN A 68 -0.53 14.73 -11.64
CA ASN A 68 -0.67 15.18 -10.26
C ASN A 68 -1.48 16.49 -10.17
N ASP A 69 -1.91 17.03 -11.32
CA ASP A 69 -2.65 18.29 -11.40
C ASP A 69 -4.15 18.07 -11.25
N GLN A 70 -4.77 18.96 -10.48
CA GLN A 70 -6.19 18.89 -10.12
C GLN A 70 -7.04 19.93 -10.87
N ASP A 71 -6.43 20.81 -11.68
CA ASP A 71 -7.11 22.02 -12.15
C ASP A 71 -7.96 21.84 -13.42
N ALA A 72 -7.86 20.71 -14.11
CA ALA A 72 -8.63 20.46 -15.30
C ALA A 72 -10.09 20.07 -14.98
N ASP A 73 -11.05 20.84 -15.46
CA ASP A 73 -12.47 20.50 -15.43
C ASP A 73 -12.81 19.62 -16.65
N ILE A 74 -12.49 18.32 -16.54
CA ILE A 74 -12.74 17.31 -17.58
C ILE A 74 -13.86 16.39 -17.10
N CYS A 75 -14.88 16.20 -17.93
CA CYS A 75 -15.91 15.17 -17.74
C CYS A 75 -15.53 13.94 -18.57
N TYR A 76 -15.22 12.83 -17.89
CA TYR A 76 -14.85 11.57 -18.51
C TYR A 76 -16.07 10.71 -18.86
N ASP A 77 -15.96 9.91 -19.92
CA ASP A 77 -17.00 8.92 -20.22
C ASP A 77 -17.01 7.81 -19.16
N LEU A 78 -15.81 7.43 -18.68
CA LEU A 78 -15.61 6.42 -17.65
C LEU A 78 -14.59 6.87 -16.62
N CYS A 79 -14.90 6.68 -15.35
CA CYS A 79 -13.92 6.82 -14.25
C CYS A 79 -13.75 5.48 -13.54
N ILE A 80 -12.52 4.97 -13.50
CA ILE A 80 -12.15 3.74 -12.82
C ILE A 80 -11.36 4.11 -11.55
N VAL A 81 -11.93 3.80 -10.39
CA VAL A 81 -11.25 3.96 -9.09
C VAL A 81 -10.69 2.60 -8.69
N GLN A 82 -9.41 2.55 -8.35
CA GLN A 82 -8.70 1.33 -8.00
C GLN A 82 -8.07 1.44 -6.64
N ASP A 83 -8.08 0.35 -5.90
CA ASP A 83 -7.44 0.22 -4.59
C ASP A 83 -7.92 1.28 -3.57
N CYS A 84 -9.22 1.51 -3.56
CA CYS A 84 -9.84 2.51 -2.71
C CYS A 84 -11.08 1.95 -2.00
N SER A 85 -11.02 1.89 -0.68
CA SER A 85 -12.13 1.41 0.15
C SER A 85 -13.37 2.31 0.15
N ASP A 86 -13.20 3.58 -0.17
CA ASP A 86 -14.26 4.59 -0.16
C ASP A 86 -13.91 5.80 -1.04
N THR A 87 -14.87 6.72 -1.17
CA THR A 87 -14.75 7.92 -2.02
C THR A 87 -13.85 9.02 -1.46
N LEU A 88 -13.33 8.90 -0.25
CA LEU A 88 -12.39 9.85 0.34
C LEU A 88 -10.94 9.50 -0.04
N ARG A 89 -10.67 8.22 -0.31
CA ARG A 89 -9.34 7.71 -0.60
C ARG A 89 -8.68 8.34 -1.84
N PRO A 90 -9.38 8.64 -2.96
CA PRO A 90 -8.78 9.33 -4.10
C PRO A 90 -8.42 10.81 -3.83
N GLY A 91 -8.72 11.34 -2.65
CA GLY A 91 -8.42 12.73 -2.32
C GLY A 91 -9.08 13.72 -3.27
N ALA A 92 -8.34 14.72 -3.72
CA ALA A 92 -8.86 15.77 -4.58
C ALA A 92 -9.27 15.28 -5.99
N PHE A 93 -8.74 14.15 -6.45
CA PHE A 93 -9.09 13.59 -7.76
C PHE A 93 -10.48 12.95 -7.81
N ILE A 94 -11.15 12.79 -6.66
CA ILE A 94 -12.54 12.30 -6.60
C ILE A 94 -13.52 13.16 -7.41
N LYS A 95 -13.17 14.39 -7.76
CA LYS A 95 -13.98 15.23 -8.64
C LYS A 95 -14.26 14.58 -10.01
N TYR A 96 -13.28 13.86 -10.58
CA TYR A 96 -13.44 13.16 -11.85
C TYR A 96 -14.41 11.98 -11.75
N PHE A 97 -14.43 11.28 -10.61
CA PHE A 97 -15.42 10.25 -10.33
C PHE A 97 -16.84 10.83 -10.24
N LYS A 98 -16.99 11.96 -9.55
CA LYS A 98 -18.31 12.61 -9.36
C LYS A 98 -18.92 13.17 -10.64
N THR A 99 -18.10 13.49 -11.64
CA THR A 99 -18.53 14.10 -12.90
C THR A 99 -18.54 13.15 -14.08
N ALA A 100 -17.96 11.95 -13.95
CA ALA A 100 -17.93 10.95 -15.00
C ALA A 100 -19.35 10.45 -15.36
N LYS A 101 -19.54 10.04 -16.64
CA LYS A 101 -20.82 9.49 -17.09
C LYS A 101 -21.09 8.08 -16.55
N LYS A 102 -20.02 7.29 -16.33
CA LYS A 102 -20.06 5.95 -15.74
C LYS A 102 -18.87 5.79 -14.79
N THR A 103 -19.09 5.06 -13.70
CA THR A 103 -18.08 4.83 -12.67
C THR A 103 -17.86 3.35 -12.42
N VAL A 104 -16.60 2.97 -12.18
CA VAL A 104 -16.19 1.60 -11.86
C VAL A 104 -15.29 1.66 -10.63
N CYS A 105 -15.50 0.74 -9.68
CA CYS A 105 -14.61 0.50 -8.56
C CYS A 105 -14.01 -0.90 -8.69
N ILE A 106 -12.67 -1.01 -8.59
CA ILE A 106 -11.94 -2.28 -8.56
C ILE A 106 -11.10 -2.29 -7.28
N ASP A 107 -11.44 -3.16 -6.33
CA ASP A 107 -10.86 -3.10 -4.99
C ASP A 107 -10.88 -4.45 -4.28
N HIS A 108 -9.98 -4.63 -3.31
CA HIS A 108 -9.91 -5.82 -2.47
C HIS A 108 -10.11 -5.53 -0.97
N HIS A 109 -10.39 -4.30 -0.60
CA HIS A 109 -10.60 -3.95 0.81
C HIS A 109 -11.93 -4.47 1.35
N ILE A 110 -11.91 -5.16 2.51
CA ILE A 110 -13.11 -5.66 3.20
C ILE A 110 -14.08 -4.52 3.57
N SER A 111 -13.56 -3.33 3.82
CA SER A 111 -14.35 -2.15 4.21
C SER A 111 -15.01 -1.44 3.04
N ASN A 112 -14.83 -1.90 1.80
CA ASN A 112 -15.41 -1.24 0.63
C ASN A 112 -16.94 -1.41 0.59
N GLY A 113 -17.66 -0.28 0.49
CA GLY A 113 -19.12 -0.21 0.48
C GLY A 113 -19.76 -0.30 -0.91
N SER A 114 -19.01 -0.62 -1.98
CA SER A 114 -19.53 -0.69 -3.36
C SER A 114 -20.16 0.62 -3.82
N PHE A 115 -19.37 1.67 -3.94
CA PHE A 115 -19.82 3.05 -4.15
C PHE A 115 -19.90 3.51 -5.61
N ALA A 116 -19.53 2.66 -6.58
CA ALA A 116 -19.57 2.95 -8.02
C ALA A 116 -20.79 2.32 -8.72
N ASP A 117 -21.04 2.69 -9.99
CA ASP A 117 -22.10 2.07 -10.80
C ASP A 117 -21.79 0.58 -11.06
N VAL A 118 -20.50 0.24 -11.27
CA VAL A 118 -20.01 -1.13 -11.40
C VAL A 118 -18.94 -1.37 -10.35
N ASN A 119 -19.07 -2.44 -9.58
CA ASN A 119 -18.15 -2.74 -8.49
C ASN A 119 -17.56 -4.15 -8.63
N HIS A 120 -16.25 -4.22 -8.78
CA HIS A 120 -15.44 -5.43 -8.71
C HIS A 120 -14.70 -5.45 -7.38
N VAL A 121 -15.39 -5.78 -6.29
CA VAL A 121 -14.86 -5.80 -4.93
C VAL A 121 -14.75 -7.23 -4.45
N PHE A 122 -13.51 -7.71 -4.22
CA PHE A 122 -13.21 -9.10 -3.86
C PHE A 122 -12.18 -9.17 -2.73
N PRO A 123 -12.61 -9.15 -1.47
CA PRO A 123 -11.73 -9.13 -0.31
C PRO A 123 -10.87 -10.39 -0.10
N GLU A 124 -11.18 -11.48 -0.80
CA GLU A 124 -10.44 -12.74 -0.72
C GLU A 124 -9.19 -12.79 -1.60
N VAL A 125 -8.98 -11.81 -2.48
CA VAL A 125 -7.76 -11.74 -3.29
C VAL A 125 -6.65 -10.99 -2.59
N SER A 126 -5.41 -11.20 -3.04
CA SER A 126 -4.24 -10.65 -2.38
C SER A 126 -4.06 -9.14 -2.56
N SER A 127 -4.56 -8.60 -3.67
CA SER A 127 -4.33 -7.21 -4.09
C SER A 127 -5.30 -6.79 -5.19
N THR A 128 -5.48 -5.50 -5.39
CA THR A 128 -6.19 -4.95 -6.56
C THR A 128 -5.49 -5.32 -7.86
N SER A 129 -4.17 -5.39 -7.88
CA SER A 129 -3.38 -5.84 -9.03
C SER A 129 -3.69 -7.29 -9.42
N GLU A 130 -3.95 -8.19 -8.45
CA GLU A 130 -4.43 -9.55 -8.74
C GLU A 130 -5.79 -9.54 -9.43
N LEU A 131 -6.68 -8.61 -9.03
CA LEU A 131 -7.97 -8.42 -9.72
C LEU A 131 -7.77 -7.92 -11.14
N ILE A 132 -6.89 -6.96 -11.35
CA ILE A 132 -6.59 -6.45 -12.70
C ILE A 132 -6.14 -7.58 -13.61
N PHE A 133 -5.22 -8.46 -13.16
CA PHE A 133 -4.86 -9.65 -13.95
C PHE A 133 -6.09 -10.44 -14.41
N THR A 134 -7.07 -10.60 -13.54
CA THR A 134 -8.28 -11.40 -13.83
C THR A 134 -9.24 -10.69 -14.78
N LEU A 135 -9.27 -9.36 -14.76
CA LEU A 135 -10.12 -8.53 -15.62
C LEU A 135 -9.56 -8.36 -17.03
N LEU A 136 -8.24 -8.56 -17.22
CA LEU A 136 -7.60 -8.51 -18.53
C LEU A 136 -7.68 -9.87 -19.26
N GLU A 137 -7.60 -9.84 -20.57
CA GLU A 137 -7.34 -11.03 -21.38
C GLU A 137 -5.86 -11.39 -21.28
N GLU A 138 -5.55 -12.62 -20.87
CA GLU A 138 -4.20 -13.05 -20.54
C GLU A 138 -3.22 -12.91 -21.73
N GLU A 139 -3.70 -13.12 -22.95
CA GLU A 139 -2.93 -12.96 -24.18
C GLU A 139 -2.57 -11.50 -24.48
N LYS A 140 -3.32 -10.54 -23.92
CA LYS A 140 -3.07 -9.11 -24.07
C LYS A 140 -2.16 -8.54 -22.96
N ILE A 141 -1.78 -9.35 -21.99
CA ILE A 141 -0.82 -8.92 -20.95
C ILE A 141 0.57 -8.90 -21.54
N THR A 142 1.07 -7.70 -21.83
CA THR A 142 2.45 -7.47 -22.28
C THR A 142 3.40 -7.55 -21.08
N LYS A 143 4.72 -7.47 -21.34
CA LYS A 143 5.72 -7.41 -20.29
C LYS A 143 5.51 -6.21 -19.36
N GLU A 144 5.24 -5.05 -19.91
CA GLU A 144 5.04 -3.79 -19.17
C GLU A 144 3.82 -3.86 -18.26
N ILE A 145 2.71 -4.43 -18.76
CA ILE A 145 1.50 -4.68 -17.95
C ILE A 145 1.82 -5.68 -16.82
N ALA A 146 2.59 -6.72 -17.14
CA ALA A 146 2.98 -7.74 -16.16
C ALA A 146 3.89 -7.17 -15.07
N GLU A 147 4.83 -6.27 -15.40
CA GLU A 147 5.68 -5.57 -14.41
C GLU A 147 4.85 -4.73 -13.44
N CYS A 148 3.83 -4.02 -13.94
CA CYS A 148 2.91 -3.25 -13.11
C CYS A 148 2.11 -4.14 -12.15
N ILE A 149 1.48 -5.20 -12.67
CA ILE A 149 0.67 -6.14 -11.86
C ILE A 149 1.55 -6.85 -10.83
N TYR A 150 2.72 -7.33 -11.25
CA TYR A 150 3.63 -8.04 -10.35
C TYR A 150 4.11 -7.16 -9.20
N THR A 151 4.42 -5.88 -9.49
CA THR A 151 4.80 -4.90 -8.45
C THR A 151 3.71 -4.74 -7.41
N GLY A 152 2.45 -4.59 -7.82
CA GLY A 152 1.34 -4.49 -6.88
C GLY A 152 1.17 -5.74 -6.00
N ILE A 153 1.18 -6.92 -6.62
CA ILE A 153 1.09 -8.19 -5.88
C ILE A 153 2.23 -8.33 -4.86
N VAL A 154 3.47 -8.02 -5.26
CA VAL A 154 4.64 -8.09 -4.37
C VAL A 154 4.49 -7.20 -3.15
N HIS A 155 4.01 -5.97 -3.35
CA HIS A 155 3.86 -5.01 -2.26
C HIS A 155 2.78 -5.41 -1.27
N ASP A 156 1.60 -5.81 -1.74
CA ASP A 156 0.46 -6.14 -0.88
C ASP A 156 0.57 -7.51 -0.20
N THR A 157 1.39 -8.39 -0.77
CA THR A 157 1.68 -9.70 -0.17
C THR A 157 2.94 -9.70 0.71
N GLY A 158 3.66 -8.58 0.79
CA GLY A 158 4.96 -8.51 1.45
C GLY A 158 5.92 -9.55 0.89
N VAL A 159 6.08 -9.57 -0.42
CA VAL A 159 6.88 -10.58 -1.16
C VAL A 159 6.36 -11.99 -0.85
N PHE A 160 5.05 -12.18 -0.97
CA PHE A 160 4.35 -13.46 -0.76
C PHE A 160 4.41 -14.03 0.67
N GLN A 161 4.74 -13.19 1.67
CA GLN A 161 4.83 -13.62 3.08
C GLN A 161 3.51 -13.48 3.86
N TYR A 162 2.62 -12.58 3.44
CA TYR A 162 1.40 -12.32 4.18
C TYR A 162 0.32 -13.37 3.91
N SER A 163 -0.61 -13.52 4.86
CA SER A 163 -1.69 -14.51 4.81
C SER A 163 -2.70 -14.28 3.67
N SER A 164 -2.69 -13.12 3.04
CA SER A 164 -3.45 -12.84 1.82
C SER A 164 -2.92 -13.59 0.60
N THR A 165 -1.67 -14.09 0.64
CA THR A 165 -1.08 -14.89 -0.44
C THR A 165 -1.76 -16.26 -0.55
N SER A 166 -2.31 -16.55 -1.71
CA SER A 166 -2.99 -17.80 -2.01
C SER A 166 -2.28 -18.59 -3.13
N ALA A 167 -2.69 -19.84 -3.35
CA ALA A 167 -2.22 -20.62 -4.50
C ALA A 167 -2.55 -19.93 -5.83
N ARG A 168 -3.70 -19.21 -5.90
CA ARG A 168 -4.08 -18.41 -7.06
C ARG A 168 -3.11 -17.26 -7.27
N THR A 169 -2.75 -16.53 -6.21
CA THR A 169 -1.76 -15.44 -6.25
C THR A 169 -0.43 -15.93 -6.81
N MET A 170 0.08 -17.08 -6.32
CA MET A 170 1.33 -17.67 -6.79
C MET A 170 1.26 -18.13 -8.26
N ASN A 171 0.13 -18.69 -8.70
CA ASN A 171 -0.07 -19.07 -10.10
C ASN A 171 -0.08 -17.84 -11.02
N ILE A 172 -0.72 -16.74 -10.60
CA ILE A 172 -0.72 -15.49 -11.34
C ILE A 172 0.69 -14.91 -11.41
N ALA A 173 1.41 -14.88 -10.29
CA ALA A 173 2.81 -14.44 -10.26
C ALA A 173 3.68 -15.24 -11.24
N GLY A 174 3.52 -16.58 -11.27
CA GLY A 174 4.22 -17.45 -12.24
C GLY A 174 3.93 -17.06 -13.69
N LYS A 175 2.66 -16.85 -14.05
CA LYS A 175 2.27 -16.41 -15.40
C LYS A 175 2.84 -15.03 -15.75
N LEU A 176 2.92 -14.11 -14.80
CA LEU A 176 3.54 -12.80 -15.02
C LEU A 176 5.05 -12.94 -15.27
N MET A 177 5.73 -13.84 -14.54
CA MET A 177 7.15 -14.15 -14.78
C MET A 177 7.40 -14.74 -16.18
N GLU A 178 6.47 -15.55 -16.72
CA GLU A 178 6.52 -16.08 -18.10
C GLU A 178 6.50 -14.97 -19.18
N LYS A 179 6.01 -13.76 -18.83
CA LYS A 179 6.07 -12.57 -19.70
C LYS A 179 7.47 -11.95 -19.80
N GLY A 180 8.48 -12.50 -19.09
CA GLY A 180 9.87 -12.08 -19.14
C GLY A 180 10.16 -10.80 -18.35
N ILE A 181 9.40 -10.57 -17.27
CA ILE A 181 9.68 -9.50 -16.32
C ILE A 181 10.98 -9.75 -15.56
N ASP A 182 11.67 -8.72 -15.15
CA ASP A 182 12.80 -8.82 -14.21
C ASP A 182 12.27 -8.79 -12.77
N PHE A 183 11.68 -9.92 -12.34
CA PHE A 183 11.04 -10.02 -11.03
C PHE A 183 12.04 -9.82 -9.88
N THR A 184 13.29 -10.23 -10.04
CA THR A 184 14.34 -10.05 -9.03
C THR A 184 14.59 -8.57 -8.81
N ARG A 185 14.81 -7.82 -9.90
CA ARG A 185 14.98 -6.38 -9.85
C ARG A 185 13.77 -5.68 -9.22
N ILE A 186 12.55 -6.07 -9.60
CA ILE A 186 11.32 -5.49 -9.03
C ILE A 186 11.31 -5.66 -7.51
N ILE A 187 11.56 -6.88 -7.01
CA ILE A 187 11.58 -7.16 -5.58
C ILE A 187 12.70 -6.37 -4.87
N ASP A 188 13.91 -6.44 -5.41
CA ASP A 188 15.07 -5.82 -4.76
C ASP A 188 14.94 -4.31 -4.71
N GLU A 189 14.66 -3.65 -5.84
CA GLU A 189 14.64 -2.19 -5.92
C GLU A 189 13.42 -1.56 -5.26
N THR A 190 12.27 -2.24 -5.22
CA THR A 190 11.04 -1.66 -4.67
C THR A 190 10.75 -2.05 -3.23
N PHE A 191 11.29 -3.18 -2.74
CA PHE A 191 10.96 -3.70 -1.43
C PHE A 191 12.16 -3.79 -0.47
N TYR A 192 13.30 -4.30 -0.93
CA TYR A 192 14.44 -4.59 -0.06
C TYR A 192 15.54 -3.54 -0.06
N THR A 193 15.81 -2.87 -1.18
CA THR A 193 16.92 -1.92 -1.29
C THR A 193 16.71 -0.74 -0.35
N LYS A 194 17.70 -0.49 0.48
CA LYS A 194 17.77 0.63 1.41
C LYS A 194 19.07 1.40 1.19
N THR A 195 19.03 2.70 1.40
CA THR A 195 20.26 3.50 1.42
C THR A 195 21.13 3.12 2.61
N TYR A 196 22.41 3.46 2.56
CA TYR A 196 23.33 3.22 3.68
C TYR A 196 22.82 3.85 4.98
N ASN A 197 22.31 5.07 4.94
CA ASN A 197 21.77 5.76 6.11
C ASN A 197 20.47 5.11 6.63
N GLN A 198 19.61 4.61 5.76
CA GLN A 198 18.44 3.83 6.18
C GLN A 198 18.85 2.54 6.90
N ASN A 199 19.88 1.85 6.43
CA ASN A 199 20.39 0.66 7.12
C ASN A 199 21.03 1.00 8.47
N ARG A 200 21.74 2.12 8.57
CA ARG A 200 22.34 2.58 9.84
C ARG A 200 21.28 2.89 10.89
N ILE A 201 20.26 3.69 10.55
CA ILE A 201 19.20 4.03 11.51
C ILE A 201 18.37 2.81 11.90
N MET A 202 18.12 1.87 10.96
CA MET A 202 17.49 0.59 11.27
C MET A 202 18.36 -0.21 12.24
N GLY A 203 19.67 -0.30 12.01
CA GLY A 203 20.61 -0.96 12.92
C GLY A 203 20.57 -0.36 14.32
N LYS A 204 20.59 0.98 14.44
CA LYS A 204 20.42 1.69 15.72
C LYS A 204 19.10 1.30 16.41
N ALA A 205 17.98 1.39 15.68
CA ALA A 205 16.67 1.07 16.23
C ALA A 205 16.58 -0.37 16.75
N LEU A 206 17.22 -1.33 16.05
CA LEU A 206 17.27 -2.72 16.49
C LEU A 206 18.16 -2.91 17.72
N MET A 207 19.31 -2.27 17.78
CA MET A 207 20.24 -2.34 18.92
C MET A 207 19.64 -1.71 20.18
N ASP A 208 18.90 -0.60 20.05
CA ASP A 208 18.29 0.11 21.17
C ASP A 208 16.92 -0.48 21.57
N SER A 209 16.46 -1.52 20.86
CA SER A 209 15.17 -2.16 21.15
C SER A 209 15.17 -2.83 22.52
N LYS A 210 14.00 -2.81 23.18
CA LYS A 210 13.79 -3.43 24.49
C LYS A 210 12.60 -4.37 24.44
N LEU A 211 12.70 -5.45 25.23
CA LEU A 211 11.62 -6.41 25.42
C LEU A 211 10.74 -6.01 26.61
N TYR A 212 9.45 -6.18 26.47
CA TYR A 212 8.39 -5.93 27.44
C TYR A 212 7.46 -7.12 27.50
N LEU A 213 6.58 -7.19 28.52
CA LEU A 213 5.56 -8.24 28.68
C LEU A 213 6.18 -9.66 28.60
N ASP A 214 7.23 -9.86 29.37
CA ASP A 214 7.97 -11.14 29.46
C ASP A 214 8.47 -11.64 28.08
N GLY A 215 8.85 -10.70 27.20
CA GLY A 215 9.37 -10.97 25.86
C GLY A 215 8.30 -11.00 24.74
N ALA A 216 7.02 -10.95 25.10
CA ALA A 216 5.95 -10.93 24.09
C ALA A 216 5.83 -9.60 23.32
N CYS A 217 6.42 -8.52 23.81
CA CYS A 217 6.45 -7.24 23.12
C CYS A 217 7.88 -6.75 22.95
N ILE A 218 8.22 -6.25 21.76
CA ILE A 218 9.45 -5.52 21.46
C ILE A 218 9.12 -4.08 21.09
N ALA A 219 9.88 -3.13 21.62
CA ALA A 219 9.71 -1.73 21.29
C ALA A 219 11.04 -1.02 21.06
N SER A 220 11.03 -0.08 20.13
CA SER A 220 12.14 0.83 19.87
C SER A 220 11.62 2.18 19.44
N TYR A 221 12.46 3.21 19.57
CA TYR A 221 12.14 4.54 19.06
C TYR A 221 13.39 5.25 18.53
N VAL A 222 13.14 6.26 17.69
CA VAL A 222 14.15 7.20 17.22
C VAL A 222 13.66 8.63 17.47
N THR A 223 14.59 9.50 17.87
CA THR A 223 14.34 10.92 18.11
C THR A 223 14.59 11.75 16.86
N MET A 224 14.19 13.03 16.88
CA MET A 224 14.55 13.99 15.83
C MET A 224 16.08 14.13 15.73
N ALA A 225 16.81 14.12 16.85
CA ALA A 225 18.26 14.17 16.86
C ALA A 225 18.90 12.94 16.19
N ASP A 226 18.34 11.74 16.40
CA ASP A 226 18.79 10.54 15.70
C ASP A 226 18.56 10.66 14.19
N MET A 227 17.40 11.16 13.78
CA MET A 227 17.11 11.35 12.35
C MET A 227 18.06 12.36 11.70
N GLU A 228 18.41 13.42 12.40
CA GLU A 228 19.39 14.41 11.95
C GLU A 228 20.80 13.81 11.87
N GLU A 229 21.25 13.09 12.91
CA GLU A 229 22.57 12.43 12.93
C GLU A 229 22.77 11.45 11.78
N PHE A 230 21.71 10.66 11.45
CA PHE A 230 21.76 9.67 10.38
C PHE A 230 21.34 10.22 9.02
N GLU A 231 21.05 11.52 8.91
CA GLU A 231 20.61 12.19 7.67
C GLU A 231 19.40 11.48 7.02
N VAL A 232 18.41 11.13 7.84
CA VAL A 232 17.18 10.45 7.40
C VAL A 232 15.95 11.29 7.67
N LEU A 233 14.89 11.02 6.90
CA LEU A 233 13.57 11.62 7.06
C LEU A 233 12.58 10.55 7.56
N PRO A 234 11.42 10.92 8.12
CA PRO A 234 10.39 9.97 8.56
C PRO A 234 10.04 8.88 7.53
N LYS A 235 9.97 9.22 6.25
CA LYS A 235 9.71 8.26 5.16
C LYS A 235 10.81 7.21 4.97
N HIS A 236 12.00 7.42 5.53
CA HIS A 236 13.13 6.48 5.47
C HIS A 236 13.12 5.45 6.60
N LEU A 237 12.16 5.55 7.55
CA LEU A 237 12.03 4.67 8.70
C LEU A 237 11.12 3.46 8.44
N ASP A 238 10.56 3.38 7.24
CA ASP A 238 9.70 2.27 6.84
C ASP A 238 10.44 0.92 6.90
N GLY A 239 9.72 -0.09 7.40
CA GLY A 239 10.25 -1.44 7.57
C GLY A 239 10.86 -1.72 8.94
N ILE A 240 11.21 -0.72 9.76
CA ILE A 240 11.81 -0.94 11.09
C ILE A 240 10.86 -1.75 12.00
N VAL A 241 9.59 -1.35 12.09
CA VAL A 241 8.61 -2.09 12.90
C VAL A 241 8.41 -3.52 12.41
N SER A 242 8.48 -3.76 11.10
CA SER A 242 8.38 -5.09 10.53
C SER A 242 9.59 -5.95 10.87
N GLN A 243 10.78 -5.35 10.91
CA GLN A 243 12.00 -6.04 11.32
C GLN A 243 11.98 -6.38 12.82
N LEU A 244 11.47 -5.50 13.67
CA LEU A 244 11.23 -5.80 15.09
C LEU A 244 10.24 -6.96 15.25
N ARG A 245 9.15 -6.98 14.48
CA ARG A 245 8.09 -8.01 14.56
C ARG A 245 8.59 -9.43 14.29
N VAL A 246 9.59 -9.62 13.45
CA VAL A 246 10.12 -10.96 13.13
C VAL A 246 11.09 -11.50 14.19
N THR A 247 11.26 -10.81 15.32
CA THR A 247 12.01 -11.34 16.46
C THR A 247 11.27 -12.56 17.04
N LYS A 248 12.02 -13.63 17.31
CA LYS A 248 11.45 -14.88 17.85
C LYS A 248 10.69 -14.62 19.15
N ASP A 249 9.55 -15.29 19.31
CA ASP A 249 8.65 -15.24 20.48
C ASP A 249 7.95 -13.87 20.70
N VAL A 250 8.16 -12.89 19.84
CA VAL A 250 7.47 -11.59 19.88
C VAL A 250 6.07 -11.73 19.28
N GLU A 251 5.07 -11.26 19.99
CA GLU A 251 3.70 -11.12 19.51
C GLU A 251 3.41 -9.70 19.02
N LEU A 252 3.95 -8.68 19.70
CA LEU A 252 3.71 -7.26 19.41
C LEU A 252 5.02 -6.52 19.18
N ALA A 253 5.12 -5.78 18.09
CA ALA A 253 6.21 -4.86 17.82
C ALA A 253 5.71 -3.41 17.79
N LEU A 254 6.43 -2.53 18.48
CA LEU A 254 6.18 -1.09 18.55
C LEU A 254 7.41 -0.36 18.01
N PHE A 255 7.18 0.57 17.11
CA PHE A 255 8.21 1.50 16.68
C PHE A 255 7.68 2.92 16.71
N LEU A 256 8.41 3.80 17.40
CA LEU A 256 8.05 5.21 17.52
C LEU A 256 9.10 6.07 16.84
N TYR A 257 8.67 7.16 16.22
CA TYR A 257 9.60 8.22 15.85
C TYR A 257 9.02 9.58 16.21
N GLU A 258 9.92 10.46 16.66
CA GLU A 258 9.56 11.80 17.10
C GLU A 258 9.25 12.69 15.91
N LEU A 259 8.05 13.32 15.89
CA LEU A 259 7.62 14.29 14.90
C LEU A 259 7.99 15.72 15.30
N GLU A 260 7.80 15.99 16.58
CA GLU A 260 8.06 17.25 17.29
C GLU A 260 8.46 16.89 18.72
N PRO A 261 9.12 17.77 19.47
CA PRO A 261 9.53 17.49 20.85
C PRO A 261 8.36 16.98 21.70
N GLY A 262 8.44 15.72 22.14
CA GLY A 262 7.40 15.06 22.94
C GLY A 262 6.15 14.61 22.18
N ARG A 263 6.16 14.61 20.85
CA ARG A 263 5.10 14.05 20.01
C ARG A 263 5.66 12.99 19.08
N PHE A 264 5.10 11.79 19.16
CA PHE A 264 5.58 10.63 18.44
C PHE A 264 4.52 10.05 17.50
N LYS A 265 4.98 9.62 16.32
CA LYS A 265 4.25 8.68 15.49
C LYS A 265 4.54 7.27 15.95
N LEU A 266 3.51 6.53 16.30
CA LEU A 266 3.58 5.13 16.69
C LEU A 266 3.15 4.24 15.52
N SER A 267 3.94 3.22 15.23
CA SER A 267 3.61 2.10 14.35
C SER A 267 3.58 0.81 15.16
N MET A 268 2.52 0.02 14.98
CA MET A 268 2.31 -1.25 15.66
C MET A 268 2.14 -2.38 14.67
N ARG A 269 2.74 -3.53 14.97
CA ARG A 269 2.54 -4.79 14.24
C ARG A 269 2.32 -5.92 15.22
N SER A 270 1.41 -6.83 14.91
CA SER A 270 1.21 -8.07 15.70
C SER A 270 1.29 -9.30 14.83
N ASN A 271 1.60 -10.44 15.46
CA ASN A 271 1.73 -11.70 14.77
C ASN A 271 0.43 -12.51 14.77
N ASN A 272 -0.21 -12.76 15.92
CA ASN A 272 -1.30 -13.72 16.02
C ASN A 272 -2.48 -13.28 16.90
N LYS A 273 -2.22 -12.81 18.12
CA LYS A 273 -3.24 -12.64 19.15
C LYS A 273 -3.74 -11.19 19.26
N VAL A 274 -2.80 -10.23 19.29
CA VAL A 274 -3.10 -8.83 19.60
C VAL A 274 -3.75 -8.14 18.40
N ASN A 275 -4.95 -7.58 18.59
CA ASN A 275 -5.59 -6.66 17.64
C ASN A 275 -5.05 -5.25 17.86
N VAL A 276 -4.08 -4.85 17.05
CA VAL A 276 -3.48 -3.51 17.16
C VAL A 276 -4.39 -2.38 16.67
N ALA A 277 -5.42 -2.69 15.86
CA ALA A 277 -6.40 -1.68 15.45
C ALA A 277 -7.23 -1.18 16.63
N ASP A 278 -7.69 -2.10 17.50
CA ASP A 278 -8.46 -1.73 18.70
C ASP A 278 -7.61 -0.87 19.65
N ILE A 279 -6.32 -1.22 19.80
CA ILE A 279 -5.38 -0.41 20.58
C ILE A 279 -5.23 0.99 19.95
N ALA A 280 -4.99 1.06 18.64
CA ALA A 280 -4.82 2.35 17.95
C ALA A 280 -6.05 3.26 18.12
N VAL A 281 -7.26 2.72 17.98
CA VAL A 281 -8.52 3.47 18.15
C VAL A 281 -8.64 4.07 19.54
N THR A 282 -8.20 3.36 20.59
CA THR A 282 -8.19 3.87 21.98
C THR A 282 -7.36 5.16 22.12
N PHE A 283 -6.35 5.33 21.27
CA PHE A 283 -5.46 6.50 21.28
C PHE A 283 -5.67 7.44 20.08
N GLY A 284 -6.85 7.40 19.46
CA GLY A 284 -7.21 8.29 18.35
C GLY A 284 -6.55 7.96 17.01
N GLY A 285 -5.97 6.77 16.91
CA GLY A 285 -5.37 6.24 15.68
C GLY A 285 -6.29 5.26 14.94
N GLY A 286 -5.70 4.41 14.10
CA GLY A 286 -6.43 3.41 13.33
C GLY A 286 -5.52 2.48 12.56
N GLY A 287 -6.11 1.55 11.81
CA GLY A 287 -5.42 0.57 10.98
C GLY A 287 -6.16 -0.75 10.88
N HIS A 288 -5.42 -1.79 10.60
CA HIS A 288 -5.91 -3.17 10.49
C HIS A 288 -5.54 -3.99 11.73
N VAL A 289 -6.17 -5.14 11.89
CA VAL A 289 -5.96 -6.06 13.03
C VAL A 289 -4.48 -6.33 13.32
N ARG A 290 -3.63 -6.43 12.28
CA ARG A 290 -2.20 -6.76 12.40
C ARG A 290 -1.24 -5.59 12.15
N ALA A 291 -1.75 -4.44 11.73
CA ALA A 291 -0.96 -3.27 11.37
C ALA A 291 -1.75 -1.99 11.65
N ALA A 292 -1.35 -1.22 12.65
CA ALA A 292 -2.02 0.02 13.02
C ALA A 292 -1.03 1.07 13.50
N GLY A 293 -1.48 2.30 13.65
CA GLY A 293 -0.67 3.41 14.16
C GLY A 293 -1.50 4.51 14.80
N ALA A 294 -0.83 5.35 15.55
CA ALA A 294 -1.41 6.52 16.21
C ALA A 294 -0.36 7.63 16.34
N ASP A 295 -0.81 8.87 16.50
CA ASP A 295 0.03 9.97 16.95
C ASP A 295 -0.21 10.19 18.43
N MET A 296 0.86 10.25 19.23
CA MET A 296 0.74 10.32 20.69
C MET A 296 1.69 11.34 21.28
N GLU A 297 1.24 12.01 22.35
CA GLU A 297 2.04 12.95 23.12
C GLU A 297 2.56 12.30 24.41
N GLY A 298 3.78 12.63 24.80
CA GLY A 298 4.47 12.14 26.00
C GLY A 298 5.91 11.71 25.71
N THR A 299 6.54 11.04 26.67
CA THR A 299 7.84 10.40 26.43
C THR A 299 7.63 9.07 25.68
N ALA A 300 8.64 8.61 24.94
CA ALA A 300 8.55 7.31 24.24
C ALA A 300 8.26 6.17 25.22
N GLU A 301 8.88 6.19 26.40
CA GLU A 301 8.69 5.20 27.47
C GLU A 301 7.26 5.19 28.01
N ASP A 302 6.66 6.37 28.25
CA ASP A 302 5.27 6.48 28.71
C ASP A 302 4.29 5.95 27.67
N ILE A 303 4.53 6.28 26.39
CA ILE A 303 3.71 5.79 25.27
C ILE A 303 3.81 4.26 25.20
N ILE A 304 5.01 3.70 25.20
CA ILE A 304 5.23 2.25 25.19
C ILE A 304 4.51 1.59 26.37
N GLY A 305 4.62 2.17 27.56
CA GLY A 305 3.94 1.67 28.77
C GLY A 305 2.43 1.61 28.62
N LYS A 306 1.80 2.67 28.07
CA LYS A 306 0.36 2.72 27.80
C LYS A 306 -0.07 1.63 26.80
N ILE A 307 0.67 1.47 25.71
CA ILE A 307 0.37 0.45 24.69
C ILE A 307 0.54 -0.96 25.26
N CYS A 308 1.60 -1.22 26.00
CA CYS A 308 1.81 -2.51 26.67
C CYS A 308 0.68 -2.84 27.67
N ALA A 309 0.15 -1.85 28.39
CA ALA A 309 -0.98 -2.06 29.31
C ALA A 309 -2.25 -2.50 28.56
N GLU A 310 -2.55 -1.91 27.40
CA GLU A 310 -3.67 -2.33 26.56
C GLU A 310 -3.44 -3.72 25.92
N ALA A 311 -2.23 -3.96 25.39
CA ALA A 311 -1.88 -5.25 24.81
C ALA A 311 -1.95 -6.41 25.81
N LYS A 312 -1.57 -6.17 27.06
CA LYS A 312 -1.65 -7.17 28.14
C LYS A 312 -3.06 -7.71 28.34
N LYS A 313 -4.10 -6.89 28.16
CA LYS A 313 -5.50 -7.30 28.31
C LYS A 313 -5.91 -8.33 27.24
N GLN A 314 -5.20 -8.37 26.10
CA GLN A 314 -5.48 -9.29 24.99
C GLN A 314 -4.56 -10.53 25.02
N LEU A 315 -3.50 -10.52 25.82
CA LEU A 315 -2.54 -11.62 25.94
C LEU A 315 -2.89 -12.60 27.07
N CYS A 316 -3.79 -12.20 27.97
CA CYS A 316 -4.23 -13.00 29.13
C CYS A 316 -5.25 -14.06 28.75
#